data_d8deca3111c63f83b46ecbdd4a9b264e
#
_entry.id   d8deca3111c63f83b46ecbdd4a9b264e
#
_cell.length_a   1.000
_cell.length_b   1.000
_cell.length_c   1.000
_cell.angle_alpha   90.00
_cell.angle_beta   90.00
_cell.angle_gamma   90.00
#
_symmetry.space_group_name_H-M   'P 1'
#
loop_
_entity.id
_entity.type
_entity.pdbx_description
1 polymer ?
#
loop_
_entity_poly.entity_id
_entity_poly.type
_entity_poly.pdbx_seq_one_letter_code
_entity_poly.pdbx_strand_id
1 'polypeptide(L)'
;DLAPMAPRHVALLHLPGNDQKIDAHPPTTATTHLLPHPVYPLNTSGVALSLFAFGSSTYTCAVLGVFSYAAMATDRKRCGYVVFAGSFAYLIYFHAFSASGEAWKAGNIDITGLLMVLTLKVTACALNYQDSGTIPGAELNDFQRRRAVTRLPGVLEYAGWLMFPCTLVVGPAIEFRDYHDWLHKKG
;
A
#
# COMPACT_ATOMS: atom_id res chain seq x y z
N ASP A 1 4.42 -0.12 71.90
CA ASP A 1 5.59 -0.46 71.06
C ASP A 1 5.11 -0.89 69.67
N LEU A 2 4.98 0.09 68.80
CA LEU A 2 4.64 -0.12 67.38
C LEU A 2 5.94 -0.11 66.58
N ALA A 3 6.38 -1.28 66.13
CA ALA A 3 7.52 -1.40 65.24
C ALA A 3 7.15 -0.95 63.83
N PRO A 4 8.00 -0.17 63.15
CA PRO A 4 7.72 0.29 61.80
C PRO A 4 7.89 -0.82 60.76
N MET A 5 6.87 -1.02 59.93
CA MET A 5 6.91 -1.91 58.79
C MET A 5 7.95 -1.42 57.76
N ALA A 6 8.92 -2.22 57.46
CA ALA A 6 9.89 -1.99 56.40
C ALA A 6 9.22 -2.11 55.02
N PRO A 7 9.59 -1.26 54.03
CA PRO A 7 9.03 -1.34 52.67
C PRO A 7 9.55 -2.61 51.97
N ARG A 8 8.61 -3.42 51.49
CA ARG A 8 8.93 -4.56 50.62
C ARG A 8 9.53 -4.07 49.30
N HIS A 9 10.79 -4.34 49.09
CA HIS A 9 11.44 -4.24 47.79
C HIS A 9 10.68 -5.10 46.79
N VAL A 10 9.95 -4.45 45.86
CA VAL A 10 9.45 -5.08 44.66
C VAL A 10 10.67 -5.37 43.80
N ALA A 11 11.06 -6.62 43.74
CA ALA A 11 12.07 -7.11 42.81
C ALA A 11 11.51 -6.92 41.39
N LEU A 12 11.97 -5.88 40.68
CA LEU A 12 11.79 -5.73 39.25
C LEU A 12 12.46 -6.94 38.58
N LEU A 13 11.65 -7.88 38.13
CA LEU A 13 12.07 -8.94 37.23
C LEU A 13 12.67 -8.29 36.00
N HIS A 14 13.99 -8.30 35.94
CA HIS A 14 14.77 -7.91 34.75
C HIS A 14 14.49 -8.96 33.67
N LEU A 15 13.52 -8.71 32.82
CA LEU A 15 13.35 -9.46 31.59
C LEU A 15 14.58 -9.19 30.72
N PRO A 16 15.27 -10.21 30.20
CA PRO A 16 16.38 -10.00 29.29
C PRO A 16 15.87 -9.23 28.09
N GLY A 17 16.46 -8.04 27.86
CA GLY A 17 16.20 -7.23 26.70
C GLY A 17 16.45 -8.10 25.47
N ASN A 18 15.42 -8.27 24.66
CA ASN A 18 15.54 -8.82 23.34
C ASN A 18 16.23 -7.76 22.49
N ASP A 19 17.56 -7.72 22.55
CA ASP A 19 18.40 -6.95 21.65
C ASP A 19 18.31 -7.58 20.25
N GLN A 20 17.12 -7.48 19.68
CA GLN A 20 16.93 -7.75 18.28
C GLN A 20 17.67 -6.60 17.54
N LYS A 21 18.93 -6.83 17.22
CA LYS A 21 19.70 -6.01 16.29
C LYS A 21 18.81 -5.69 15.12
N ILE A 22 18.36 -4.43 15.06
CA ILE A 22 17.72 -3.88 13.88
C ILE A 22 18.85 -3.82 12.86
N ASP A 23 18.89 -4.82 11.98
CA ASP A 23 19.78 -4.78 10.83
C ASP A 23 19.37 -3.56 10.03
N ALA A 24 20.15 -2.50 10.22
CA ALA A 24 20.08 -1.31 9.38
C ALA A 24 20.43 -1.79 7.97
N HIS A 25 19.44 -1.98 7.13
CA HIS A 25 19.65 -2.25 5.73
C HIS A 25 20.60 -1.16 5.18
N PRO A 26 21.72 -1.54 4.57
CA PRO A 26 22.63 -0.57 3.97
C PRO A 26 21.87 0.26 2.94
N PRO A 27 22.23 1.54 2.76
CA PRO A 27 21.61 2.37 1.74
C PRO A 27 21.89 1.72 0.38
N THR A 28 20.85 1.20 -0.23
CA THR A 28 20.94 0.63 -1.58
C THR A 28 21.34 1.77 -2.51
N THR A 29 22.59 1.78 -2.90
CA THR A 29 23.14 2.61 -3.97
C THR A 29 22.20 2.51 -5.16
N ALA A 30 21.84 3.67 -5.70
CA ALA A 30 21.02 3.80 -6.91
C ALA A 30 21.79 3.20 -8.09
N THR A 31 21.71 1.89 -8.20
CA THR A 31 22.11 1.19 -9.41
C THR A 31 20.84 1.03 -10.22
N THR A 32 20.82 1.67 -11.37
CA THR A 32 19.83 1.46 -12.43
C THR A 32 19.98 0.01 -12.93
N HIS A 33 19.60 -0.95 -12.08
CA HIS A 33 19.48 -2.33 -12.51
C HIS A 33 18.19 -2.43 -13.31
N LEU A 34 18.34 -2.86 -14.55
CA LEU A 34 17.27 -3.38 -15.39
C LEU A 34 16.27 -4.11 -14.49
N LEU A 35 15.02 -3.66 -14.52
CA LEU A 35 13.93 -4.22 -13.73
C LEU A 35 13.95 -5.74 -13.85
N PRO A 36 13.83 -6.47 -12.76
CA PRO A 36 13.85 -7.92 -12.81
C PRO A 36 12.76 -8.41 -13.77
N HIS A 37 13.10 -9.37 -14.59
CA HIS A 37 12.27 -9.97 -15.64
C HIS A 37 10.80 -10.29 -15.27
N PRO A 38 10.41 -10.56 -14.00
CA PRO A 38 9.03 -10.88 -13.64
C PRO A 38 8.04 -9.69 -13.63
N VAL A 39 8.51 -8.42 -13.61
CA VAL A 39 7.61 -7.25 -13.52
C VAL A 39 6.77 -7.08 -14.78
N TYR A 40 7.36 -7.28 -15.95
CA TYR A 40 6.65 -7.12 -17.22
C TYR A 40 5.50 -8.14 -17.42
N PRO A 41 5.71 -9.45 -17.24
CA PRO A 41 4.62 -10.41 -17.39
C PRO A 41 3.52 -10.22 -16.32
N LEU A 42 3.86 -9.76 -15.12
CA LEU A 42 2.87 -9.45 -14.09
C LEU A 42 1.98 -8.26 -14.51
N ASN A 43 2.59 -7.18 -15.00
CA ASN A 43 1.85 -6.02 -15.48
C ASN A 43 0.92 -6.37 -16.64
N THR A 44 1.44 -7.08 -17.63
CA THR A 44 0.64 -7.47 -18.80
C THR A 44 -0.49 -8.42 -18.46
N SER A 45 -0.27 -9.37 -17.55
CA SER A 45 -1.33 -10.30 -17.13
C SER A 45 -2.43 -9.62 -16.32
N GLY A 46 -2.09 -8.68 -15.43
CA GLY A 46 -3.07 -7.92 -14.66
C GLY A 46 -3.92 -7.00 -15.53
N VAL A 47 -3.29 -6.28 -16.46
CA VAL A 47 -3.99 -5.43 -17.43
C VAL A 47 -4.87 -6.28 -18.36
N ALA A 48 -4.36 -7.41 -18.87
CA ALA A 48 -5.13 -8.30 -19.72
C ALA A 48 -6.36 -8.87 -19.01
N LEU A 49 -6.20 -9.28 -17.75
CA LEU A 49 -7.31 -9.76 -16.91
C LEU A 49 -8.35 -8.66 -16.69
N SER A 50 -7.92 -7.44 -16.40
CA SER A 50 -8.82 -6.31 -16.20
C SER A 50 -9.58 -5.96 -17.48
N LEU A 51 -8.89 -5.94 -18.63
CA LEU A 51 -9.51 -5.69 -19.93
C LEU A 51 -10.49 -6.80 -20.32
N PHE A 52 -10.16 -8.03 -20.02
CA PHE A 52 -11.05 -9.17 -20.27
C PHE A 52 -12.34 -9.10 -19.41
N ALA A 53 -12.19 -8.76 -18.12
CA ALA A 53 -13.32 -8.73 -17.17
C ALA A 53 -14.20 -7.49 -17.31
N PHE A 54 -13.60 -6.31 -17.53
CA PHE A 54 -14.27 -5.00 -17.45
C PHE A 54 -14.24 -4.21 -18.77
N GLY A 55 -13.58 -4.75 -19.79
CA GLY A 55 -13.49 -4.08 -21.10
C GLY A 55 -12.88 -2.67 -21.02
N SER A 56 -13.52 -1.74 -21.73
CA SER A 56 -13.08 -0.34 -21.76
C SER A 56 -13.12 0.36 -20.40
N SER A 57 -13.95 -0.12 -19.46
CA SER A 57 -14.03 0.48 -18.11
C SER A 57 -12.73 0.37 -17.31
N THR A 58 -11.79 -0.48 -17.74
CA THR A 58 -10.46 -0.61 -17.11
C THR A 58 -9.67 0.71 -17.11
N TYR A 59 -9.94 1.64 -18.04
CA TYR A 59 -9.26 2.95 -18.03
C TYR A 59 -9.51 3.74 -16.74
N THR A 60 -10.63 3.53 -16.07
CA THR A 60 -10.95 4.20 -14.80
C THR A 60 -9.96 3.83 -13.69
N CYS A 61 -9.46 2.60 -13.71
CA CYS A 61 -8.43 2.13 -12.79
C CYS A 61 -7.07 2.81 -13.08
N ALA A 62 -6.75 2.99 -14.36
CA ALA A 62 -5.54 3.69 -14.78
C ALA A 62 -5.57 5.17 -14.35
N VAL A 63 -6.72 5.85 -14.50
CA VAL A 63 -6.90 7.24 -14.03
C VAL A 63 -6.64 7.35 -12.54
N LEU A 64 -7.21 6.45 -11.73
CA LEU A 64 -6.98 6.43 -10.28
C LEU A 64 -5.50 6.17 -9.94
N GLY A 65 -4.86 5.25 -10.66
CA GLY A 65 -3.44 4.93 -10.48
C GLY A 65 -2.53 6.12 -10.80
N VAL A 66 -2.76 6.78 -11.93
CA VAL A 66 -2.00 7.98 -12.35
C VAL A 66 -2.21 9.14 -11.37
N PHE A 67 -3.46 9.38 -10.94
CA PHE A 67 -3.78 10.41 -9.96
C PHE A 67 -3.03 10.19 -8.65
N SER A 68 -3.10 8.99 -8.09
CA SER A 68 -2.44 8.68 -6.82
C SER A 68 -0.91 8.75 -6.92
N TYR A 69 -0.33 8.28 -8.02
CA TYR A 69 1.11 8.40 -8.26
C TYR A 69 1.55 9.86 -8.39
N ALA A 70 0.82 10.67 -9.16
CA ALA A 70 1.11 12.09 -9.31
C ALA A 70 1.04 12.85 -7.98
N ALA A 71 0.05 12.56 -7.14
CA ALA A 71 -0.07 13.13 -5.81
C ALA A 71 1.13 12.78 -4.92
N MET A 72 1.58 11.52 -4.94
CA MET A 72 2.78 11.09 -4.20
C MET A 72 4.06 11.75 -4.73
N ALA A 73 4.16 11.97 -6.03
CA ALA A 73 5.32 12.61 -6.65
C ALA A 73 5.40 14.12 -6.38
N THR A 74 4.25 14.78 -6.17
CA THR A 74 4.17 16.25 -6.03
C THR A 74 4.48 16.71 -4.62
N ASP A 75 3.82 16.15 -3.61
CA ASP A 75 3.98 16.58 -2.21
C ASP A 75 3.91 15.39 -1.25
N ARG A 76 5.07 14.96 -0.80
CA ARG A 76 5.18 13.84 0.15
C ARG A 76 4.45 14.08 1.47
N LYS A 77 4.37 15.34 1.92
CA LYS A 77 3.81 15.66 3.26
C LYS A 77 2.30 15.56 3.32
N ARG A 78 1.61 15.72 2.19
CA ARG A 78 0.15 15.79 2.13
C ARG A 78 -0.45 14.73 1.21
N CYS A 79 0.39 13.96 0.51
CA CYS A 79 -0.06 13.00 -0.51
C CYS A 79 -1.10 12.00 0.02
N GLY A 80 -0.94 11.49 1.23
CA GLY A 80 -1.88 10.54 1.82
C GLY A 80 -3.28 11.11 1.95
N TYR A 81 -3.42 12.34 2.45
CA TYR A 81 -4.73 12.99 2.57
C TYR A 81 -5.33 13.34 1.22
N VAL A 82 -4.51 13.82 0.26
CA VAL A 82 -4.95 14.14 -1.10
C VAL A 82 -5.43 12.89 -1.83
N VAL A 83 -4.66 11.80 -1.75
CA VAL A 83 -5.05 10.51 -2.36
C VAL A 83 -6.29 9.95 -1.69
N PHE A 84 -6.36 10.01 -0.36
CA PHE A 84 -7.55 9.56 0.37
C PHE A 84 -8.81 10.31 -0.10
N ALA A 85 -8.80 11.63 0.00
CA ALA A 85 -9.97 12.44 -0.37
C ALA A 85 -10.35 12.29 -1.85
N GLY A 86 -9.35 12.35 -2.75
CA GLY A 86 -9.57 12.26 -4.19
C GLY A 86 -10.04 10.87 -4.64
N SER A 87 -9.45 9.80 -4.11
CA SER A 87 -9.84 8.44 -4.48
C SER A 87 -11.23 8.06 -3.96
N PHE A 88 -11.58 8.50 -2.74
CA PHE A 88 -12.94 8.29 -2.22
C PHE A 88 -13.99 9.14 -2.96
N ALA A 89 -13.67 10.41 -3.29
CA ALA A 89 -14.57 11.23 -4.11
C ALA A 89 -14.80 10.59 -5.49
N TYR A 90 -13.73 10.06 -6.10
CA TYR A 90 -13.80 9.35 -7.37
C TYR A 90 -14.66 8.08 -7.26
N LEU A 91 -14.47 7.29 -6.21
CA LEU A 91 -15.26 6.09 -5.96
C LEU A 91 -16.75 6.42 -5.75
N ILE A 92 -17.05 7.45 -4.94
CA ILE A 92 -18.42 7.91 -4.69
C ILE A 92 -19.09 8.36 -6.00
N TYR A 93 -18.35 9.11 -6.84
CA TYR A 93 -18.86 9.52 -8.14
C TYR A 93 -19.25 8.30 -9.00
N PHE A 94 -18.39 7.31 -9.14
CA PHE A 94 -18.71 6.11 -9.91
C PHE A 94 -19.86 5.31 -9.29
N HIS A 95 -19.90 5.22 -7.97
CA HIS A 95 -20.95 4.50 -7.27
C HIS A 95 -22.32 5.19 -7.42
N ALA A 96 -22.35 6.52 -7.37
CA ALA A 96 -23.59 7.29 -7.46
C ALA A 96 -24.12 7.40 -8.91
N PHE A 97 -23.22 7.55 -9.89
CA PHE A 97 -23.62 7.89 -11.27
C PHE A 97 -23.45 6.75 -12.26
N SER A 98 -22.55 5.79 -12.01
CA SER A 98 -22.24 4.71 -12.95
C SER A 98 -22.82 3.37 -12.53
N ALA A 99 -23.06 3.14 -11.25
CA ALA A 99 -23.70 1.95 -10.71
C ALA A 99 -25.22 2.03 -10.88
N SER A 100 -25.70 2.09 -12.11
CA SER A 100 -27.11 1.84 -12.38
C SER A 100 -27.34 0.34 -12.16
N GLY A 101 -28.26 -0.04 -11.24
CA GLY A 101 -28.57 -1.45 -10.94
C GLY A 101 -29.02 -2.31 -12.14
N GLU A 102 -29.05 -1.75 -13.33
CA GLU A 102 -29.32 -2.40 -14.60
C GLU A 102 -28.12 -3.21 -15.14
N ALA A 103 -26.87 -2.76 -14.88
CA ALA A 103 -25.68 -3.49 -15.30
C ALA A 103 -25.60 -4.87 -14.63
N TRP A 104 -26.00 -4.97 -13.37
CA TRP A 104 -26.08 -6.23 -12.63
C TRP A 104 -27.13 -7.18 -13.22
N LYS A 105 -28.28 -6.65 -13.65
CA LYS A 105 -29.35 -7.44 -14.31
C LYS A 105 -28.93 -7.96 -15.68
N ALA A 106 -28.03 -7.23 -16.37
CA ALA A 106 -27.48 -7.63 -17.66
C ALA A 106 -26.29 -8.62 -17.55
N GLY A 107 -25.90 -9.02 -16.33
CA GLY A 107 -24.75 -9.92 -16.10
C GLY A 107 -23.39 -9.27 -16.31
N ASN A 108 -23.35 -7.94 -16.40
CA ASN A 108 -22.07 -7.21 -16.51
C ASN A 108 -21.44 -7.07 -15.12
N ILE A 109 -20.15 -7.39 -15.04
CA ILE A 109 -19.38 -7.21 -13.81
C ILE A 109 -19.16 -5.71 -13.59
N ASP A 110 -19.58 -5.23 -12.42
CA ASP A 110 -19.45 -3.83 -12.06
C ASP A 110 -17.98 -3.48 -11.71
N ILE A 111 -17.46 -2.46 -12.38
CA ILE A 111 -16.11 -1.92 -12.13
C ILE A 111 -15.95 -1.31 -10.73
N THR A 112 -17.06 -0.96 -10.06
CA THR A 112 -17.03 -0.30 -8.74
C THR A 112 -16.39 -1.18 -7.67
N GLY A 113 -16.59 -2.49 -7.72
CA GLY A 113 -15.94 -3.44 -6.83
C GLY A 113 -14.42 -3.41 -6.95
N LEU A 114 -13.92 -3.38 -8.18
CA LEU A 114 -12.48 -3.23 -8.44
C LEU A 114 -11.97 -1.87 -7.96
N LEU A 115 -12.70 -0.78 -8.21
CA LEU A 115 -12.34 0.56 -7.74
C LEU A 115 -12.29 0.66 -6.21
N MET A 116 -13.16 -0.07 -5.48
CA MET A 116 -13.08 -0.15 -4.02
C MET A 116 -11.74 -0.73 -3.55
N VAL A 117 -11.33 -1.86 -4.12
CA VAL A 117 -10.05 -2.50 -3.78
C VAL A 117 -8.89 -1.58 -4.11
N LEU A 118 -8.90 -0.97 -5.30
CA LEU A 118 -7.85 -0.04 -5.72
C LEU A 118 -7.78 1.21 -4.84
N THR A 119 -8.93 1.78 -4.46
CA THR A 119 -9.01 2.94 -3.55
C THR A 119 -8.32 2.63 -2.22
N LEU A 120 -8.57 1.47 -1.63
CA LEU A 120 -7.90 1.04 -0.40
C LEU A 120 -6.39 0.87 -0.61
N LYS A 121 -5.97 0.23 -1.71
CA LYS A 121 -4.56 0.03 -2.03
C LYS A 121 -3.82 1.36 -2.18
N VAL A 122 -4.29 2.26 -3.05
CA VAL A 122 -3.60 3.53 -3.32
C VAL A 122 -3.56 4.42 -2.08
N THR A 123 -4.63 4.42 -1.28
CA THR A 123 -4.69 5.18 -0.02
C THR A 123 -3.69 4.66 1.00
N ALA A 124 -3.64 3.34 1.22
CA ALA A 124 -2.69 2.72 2.14
C ALA A 124 -1.23 3.01 1.72
N CYS A 125 -0.92 2.87 0.44
CA CYS A 125 0.41 3.16 -0.09
C CYS A 125 0.81 4.63 0.11
N ALA A 126 -0.10 5.58 -0.20
CA ALA A 126 0.17 7.00 -0.07
C ALA A 126 0.33 7.43 1.41
N LEU A 127 -0.46 6.89 2.33
CA LEU A 127 -0.31 7.12 3.76
C LEU A 127 1.00 6.56 4.29
N ASN A 128 1.36 5.32 3.94
CA ASN A 128 2.62 4.71 4.34
C ASN A 128 3.84 5.48 3.81
N TYR A 129 3.74 6.04 2.60
CA TYR A 129 4.77 6.90 2.01
C TYR A 129 4.86 8.26 2.71
N GLN A 130 3.73 8.88 3.04
CA GLN A 130 3.65 10.13 3.80
C GLN A 130 4.24 9.95 5.19
N ASP A 131 3.78 8.96 5.95
CA ASP A 131 4.18 8.72 7.34
C ASP A 131 5.69 8.49 7.44
N SER A 132 6.25 7.68 6.56
CA SER A 132 7.69 7.37 6.55
C SER A 132 8.57 8.58 6.18
N GLY A 133 8.00 9.65 5.63
CA GLY A 133 8.72 10.89 5.32
C GLY A 133 8.45 12.05 6.24
N THR A 134 7.38 11.97 7.05
CA THR A 134 6.92 13.08 7.89
C THR A 134 7.19 12.80 9.37
N ILE A 135 7.08 11.54 9.78
CA ILE A 135 7.27 11.14 11.18
C ILE A 135 8.72 10.68 11.37
N PRO A 136 9.45 11.19 12.38
CA PRO A 136 10.77 10.69 12.72
C PRO A 136 10.74 9.17 12.96
N GLY A 137 11.71 8.45 12.45
CA GLY A 137 11.71 6.98 12.50
C GLY A 137 11.62 6.38 13.90
N ALA A 138 12.05 7.13 14.93
CA ALA A 138 11.93 6.74 16.35
C ALA A 138 10.49 6.81 16.89
N GLU A 139 9.64 7.64 16.29
CA GLU A 139 8.24 7.86 16.71
C GLU A 139 7.25 7.00 15.91
N LEU A 140 7.70 6.31 14.86
CA LEU A 140 6.86 5.39 14.09
C LEU A 140 6.45 4.20 14.95
N ASN A 141 5.14 3.93 14.97
CA ASN A 141 4.62 2.70 15.57
C ASN A 141 5.15 1.46 14.82
N ASP A 142 5.25 0.31 15.48
CA ASP A 142 5.72 -0.94 14.87
C ASP A 142 4.94 -1.31 13.60
N PHE A 143 3.65 -1.04 13.57
CA PHE A 143 2.80 -1.24 12.40
C PHE A 143 3.22 -0.34 11.22
N GLN A 144 3.42 0.96 11.46
CA GLN A 144 3.87 1.92 10.46
C GLN A 144 5.29 1.62 9.98
N ARG A 145 6.17 1.21 10.90
CA ARG A 145 7.55 0.84 10.58
C ARG A 145 7.63 -0.35 9.64
N ARG A 146 6.83 -1.38 9.84
CA ARG A 146 6.79 -2.57 8.97
C ARG A 146 6.31 -2.26 7.55
N ARG A 147 5.43 -1.27 7.40
CA ARG A 147 4.82 -0.88 6.12
C ARG A 147 5.41 0.38 5.50
N ALA A 148 6.43 0.96 6.14
CA ALA A 148 7.04 2.20 5.70
C ALA A 148 7.55 2.11 4.25
N VAL A 149 7.09 3.03 3.42
CA VAL A 149 7.56 3.22 2.05
C VAL A 149 8.50 4.43 2.05
N THR A 150 9.79 4.18 2.17
CA THR A 150 10.79 5.24 2.36
C THR A 150 11.09 6.04 1.09
N ARG A 151 10.91 5.44 -0.08
CA ARG A 151 11.16 6.05 -1.40
C ARG A 151 9.91 6.00 -2.25
N LEU A 152 9.80 6.96 -3.17
CA LEU A 152 8.76 6.91 -4.19
C LEU A 152 8.95 5.62 -5.02
N PRO A 153 7.89 4.79 -5.15
CA PRO A 153 7.94 3.59 -5.98
C PRO A 153 8.34 3.88 -7.42
N GLY A 154 9.05 2.96 -8.07
CA GLY A 154 9.22 3.05 -9.52
C GLY A 154 7.87 2.94 -10.24
N VAL A 155 7.67 3.69 -11.33
CA VAL A 155 6.38 3.71 -12.06
C VAL A 155 5.93 2.31 -12.45
N LEU A 156 6.85 1.48 -12.96
CA LEU A 156 6.55 0.11 -13.38
C LEU A 156 6.26 -0.83 -12.21
N GLU A 157 6.97 -0.68 -11.10
CA GLU A 157 6.72 -1.45 -9.87
C GLU A 157 5.38 -1.09 -9.27
N TYR A 158 5.06 0.22 -9.25
CA TYR A 158 3.78 0.70 -8.77
C TYR A 158 2.62 0.20 -9.63
N ALA A 159 2.75 0.28 -10.96
CA ALA A 159 1.75 -0.24 -11.88
C ALA A 159 1.57 -1.76 -11.76
N GLY A 160 2.67 -2.50 -11.58
CA GLY A 160 2.65 -3.95 -11.37
C GLY A 160 1.96 -4.35 -10.07
N TRP A 161 2.22 -3.64 -9.00
CA TRP A 161 1.54 -3.86 -7.75
C TRP A 161 0.06 -3.47 -7.83
N LEU A 162 -0.26 -2.35 -8.47
CA LEU A 162 -1.62 -1.86 -8.62
C LEU A 162 -2.49 -2.88 -9.37
N MET A 163 -1.98 -3.38 -10.51
CA MET A 163 -2.65 -4.33 -11.39
C MET A 163 -2.29 -5.79 -11.08
N PHE A 164 -1.84 -6.08 -9.87
CA PHE A 164 -1.46 -7.44 -9.49
C PHE A 164 -2.67 -8.39 -9.56
N PRO A 165 -2.67 -9.41 -10.44
CA PRO A 165 -3.87 -10.19 -10.76
C PRO A 165 -4.51 -10.87 -9.55
N CYS A 166 -3.68 -11.39 -8.64
CA CYS A 166 -4.15 -12.12 -7.46
C CYS A 166 -4.93 -11.25 -6.48
N THR A 167 -4.70 -9.94 -6.47
CA THR A 167 -5.37 -9.00 -5.56
C THR A 167 -6.43 -8.14 -6.25
N LEU A 168 -6.54 -8.28 -7.57
CA LEU A 168 -7.38 -7.38 -8.35
C LEU A 168 -8.86 -7.73 -8.26
N VAL A 169 -9.19 -9.02 -8.28
CA VAL A 169 -10.58 -9.49 -8.40
C VAL A 169 -11.17 -9.96 -7.07
N VAL A 170 -10.44 -10.73 -6.30
CA VAL A 170 -10.98 -11.42 -5.09
C VAL A 170 -10.00 -11.41 -3.92
N GLY A 171 -8.79 -10.93 -4.12
CA GLY A 171 -7.72 -11.06 -3.14
C GLY A 171 -7.74 -10.00 -2.04
N PRO A 172 -7.12 -10.31 -0.89
CA PRO A 172 -6.84 -9.31 0.13
C PRO A 172 -5.90 -8.24 -0.45
N ALA A 173 -6.07 -7.00 -0.03
CA ALA A 173 -5.16 -5.93 -0.41
C ALA A 173 -3.75 -6.23 0.12
N ILE A 174 -2.80 -6.51 -0.78
CA ILE A 174 -1.39 -6.69 -0.43
C ILE A 174 -0.76 -5.30 -0.32
N GLU A 175 -0.04 -5.05 0.77
CA GLU A 175 0.70 -3.81 0.97
C GLU A 175 1.82 -3.68 -0.09
N PHE A 176 2.11 -2.44 -0.49
CA PHE A 176 3.17 -2.19 -1.48
C PHE A 176 4.52 -2.73 -0.99
N ARG A 177 4.81 -2.60 0.31
CA ARG A 177 6.07 -3.08 0.91
C ARG A 177 6.23 -4.59 0.75
N ASP A 178 5.19 -5.36 1.04
CA ASP A 178 5.23 -6.82 0.94
C ASP A 178 5.44 -7.27 -0.52
N TYR A 179 4.77 -6.59 -1.46
CA TYR A 179 4.96 -6.82 -2.90
C TYR A 179 6.38 -6.51 -3.35
N HIS A 180 6.93 -5.37 -2.92
CA HIS A 180 8.29 -4.96 -3.24
C HIS A 180 9.32 -5.94 -2.68
N ASP A 181 9.16 -6.35 -1.41
CA ASP A 181 10.06 -7.31 -0.77
C ASP A 181 9.98 -8.70 -1.45
N TRP A 182 8.78 -9.12 -1.85
CA TRP A 182 8.60 -10.34 -2.64
C TRP A 182 9.29 -10.26 -4.01
N LEU A 183 9.15 -9.14 -4.70
CA LEU A 183 9.74 -8.93 -6.03
C LEU A 183 11.27 -8.93 -6.00
N HIS A 184 11.88 -8.40 -4.92
CA HIS A 184 13.32 -8.27 -4.76
C HIS A 184 13.95 -9.37 -3.89
N LYS A 185 13.15 -10.32 -3.40
CA LYS A 185 13.63 -11.44 -2.63
C LYS A 185 14.46 -12.34 -3.56
N LYS A 186 15.77 -12.20 -3.47
CA LYS A 186 16.71 -13.15 -4.10
C LYS A 186 16.52 -14.49 -3.42
N GLY A 187 16.11 -15.50 -4.20
CA GLY A 187 16.08 -16.88 -3.76
C GLY A 187 17.46 -17.38 -3.34
#